data_35f84339d0afec6cd83c13a880c3d1d4
#
_entry.id   35f84339d0afec6cd83c13a880c3d1d4
#
_cell.length_a   1.000
_cell.length_b   1.000
_cell.length_c   1.000
_cell.angle_alpha   90.00
_cell.angle_beta   90.00
_cell.angle_gamma   90.00
#
_symmetry.space_group_name_H-M   'P 1'
#
loop_
_entity.id
_entity.type
_entity.pdbx_description
1 polymer ?
#
loop_
_entity_poly.entity_id
_entity_poly.type
_entity_poly.pdbx_seq_one_letter_code
_entity_poly.pdbx_strand_id
1 'polypeptide(L)'
;IRLYHKQGGPEWWEPDGHTWSYEPNYFGGWDPLEPDSYYVSPQMKDCYQVDMRLIPLLMRMSRRGIALRPDRVESWYRRVRKQVQVYEEICEKEGFEPSKNQQVGYVLASRGNFLPFTKSGKQLKTDNEVLENLNDPLAVVVLQYRKYSKLKGTYLEPWLDEERAYTNFRLDLSTARLSSFDRNMQNIPVPIRDVFEPDSGVWSMMDDNQIEMRVFAYVTQDPVMLKAYADGSDIHATTQMALWPGSDLNNEVIRTKAKTFNFAEIFYAIVKTLSRHTGLPEAVCARYDQVWKGTYPDAHIWMLSKEEEDTPWTENIYGRRCRLPDITRFSPKHIVNCRVNYPIQSSAAEIVKRQMLWCDRLNIDQALQVHDEILADGDYDFPEELAHIHPELHTPFKVKKGPNWVK
;
A
#
# COMPACT_ATOMS: atom_id res chain seq x y z
N ILE A 1 -14.60 -10.77 2.62
CA ILE A 1 -15.30 -12.01 3.00
C ILE A 1 -16.69 -11.91 2.39
N ARG A 2 -17.04 -12.79 1.43
CA ARG A 2 -18.40 -13.01 1.03
C ARG A 2 -18.94 -14.14 1.91
N LEU A 3 -19.80 -13.81 2.84
CA LEU A 3 -20.52 -14.80 3.65
C LEU A 3 -21.73 -15.26 2.82
N TYR A 4 -21.82 -16.56 2.56
CA TYR A 4 -22.98 -17.15 1.91
C TYR A 4 -23.74 -18.00 2.93
N HIS A 5 -25.04 -17.87 2.91
CA HIS A 5 -25.93 -18.76 3.64
C HIS A 5 -26.05 -20.08 2.85
N LYS A 6 -25.60 -21.19 3.42
CA LYS A 6 -25.75 -22.53 2.84
C LYS A 6 -26.23 -23.50 3.89
N GLN A 7 -27.27 -24.26 3.60
CA GLN A 7 -27.68 -25.37 4.46
C GLN A 7 -26.61 -26.49 4.37
N GLY A 8 -25.98 -26.85 5.50
CA GLY A 8 -25.15 -28.05 5.64
C GLY A 8 -23.64 -27.87 5.76
N GLY A 9 -23.11 -26.66 6.11
CA GLY A 9 -21.69 -26.45 6.47
C GLY A 9 -21.44 -26.56 7.98
N PRO A 10 -20.15 -26.48 8.47
CA PRO A 10 -19.86 -26.44 9.89
C PRO A 10 -20.54 -25.22 10.54
N GLU A 11 -21.38 -25.49 11.51
CA GLU A 11 -22.26 -24.51 12.14
C GLU A 11 -21.45 -23.55 13.03
N TRP A 12 -21.51 -22.26 12.71
CA TRP A 12 -21.09 -21.16 13.59
C TRP A 12 -22.36 -20.50 14.10
N TRP A 13 -22.55 -20.53 15.39
CA TRP A 13 -23.76 -20.06 16.06
C TRP A 13 -23.84 -18.54 16.11
N GLU A 14 -24.95 -17.96 15.60
CA GLU A 14 -25.37 -16.60 15.93
C GLU A 14 -26.58 -16.66 16.88
N PRO A 15 -26.77 -15.64 17.76
CA PRO A 15 -27.86 -15.63 18.77
C PRO A 15 -29.29 -15.64 18.19
N ASP A 16 -29.42 -15.39 16.89
CA ASP A 16 -30.71 -15.34 16.17
C ASP A 16 -31.04 -16.60 15.36
N GLY A 17 -30.19 -17.63 15.42
CA GLY A 17 -30.45 -18.93 14.81
C GLY A 17 -30.08 -19.02 13.30
N HIS A 18 -29.41 -18.05 12.73
CA HIS A 18 -28.87 -18.14 11.37
C HIS A 18 -27.51 -18.84 11.34
N THR A 19 -27.37 -19.85 10.47
CA THR A 19 -26.12 -20.57 10.23
C THR A 19 -25.37 -19.94 9.06
N TRP A 20 -24.12 -19.58 9.28
CA TRP A 20 -23.20 -19.07 8.26
C TRP A 20 -22.21 -20.16 7.89
N SER A 21 -22.10 -20.49 6.61
CA SER A 21 -21.07 -21.40 6.10
C SER A 21 -19.94 -20.64 5.44
N TYR A 22 -18.72 -21.10 5.67
CA TYR A 22 -17.50 -20.57 5.10
C TYR A 22 -17.10 -21.38 3.87
N GLU A 23 -16.84 -20.72 2.72
CA GLU A 23 -16.23 -21.38 1.56
C GLU A 23 -14.70 -21.40 1.69
N PRO A 24 -14.06 -22.60 1.71
CA PRO A 24 -12.62 -22.76 1.86
C PRO A 24 -11.77 -22.07 0.78
N ASN A 25 -12.34 -21.77 -0.38
CA ASN A 25 -11.68 -21.08 -1.50
C ASN A 25 -11.14 -19.68 -1.18
N TYR A 26 -11.50 -19.13 -0.01
CA TYR A 26 -11.12 -17.77 0.36
C TYR A 26 -9.67 -17.66 0.88
N PHE A 27 -9.10 -18.74 1.42
CA PHE A 27 -7.73 -18.76 1.95
C PHE A 27 -6.71 -19.36 0.97
N GLY A 28 -6.95 -19.19 -0.31
CA GLY A 28 -5.94 -19.43 -1.34
C GLY A 28 -5.42 -20.85 -1.35
N GLY A 29 -6.11 -21.75 -1.99
CA GLY A 29 -5.50 -23.01 -2.35
C GLY A 29 -6.23 -24.27 -1.92
N TRP A 30 -7.56 -24.26 -1.91
CA TRP A 30 -8.25 -25.53 -1.95
C TRP A 30 -8.29 -26.01 -3.40
N ASP A 31 -7.46 -27.00 -3.72
CA ASP A 31 -7.60 -27.82 -4.92
C ASP A 31 -8.28 -29.12 -4.49
N PRO A 32 -9.53 -29.38 -4.94
CA PRO A 32 -10.22 -30.63 -4.61
C PRO A 32 -9.54 -31.88 -5.18
N LEU A 33 -8.54 -31.72 -6.02
CA LEU A 33 -7.79 -32.80 -6.63
C LEU A 33 -6.49 -33.15 -5.88
N GLU A 34 -6.07 -32.34 -4.90
CA GLU A 34 -4.90 -32.63 -4.06
C GLU A 34 -5.32 -32.94 -2.62
N PRO A 35 -5.20 -34.21 -2.16
CA PRO A 35 -5.58 -34.64 -0.80
C PRO A 35 -4.86 -33.88 0.30
N ASP A 36 -3.61 -33.43 0.08
CA ASP A 36 -2.81 -32.67 1.02
C ASP A 36 -3.20 -31.20 1.15
N SER A 37 -4.08 -30.70 0.26
CA SER A 37 -4.59 -29.31 0.30
C SER A 37 -5.47 -29.01 1.54
N TYR A 38 -5.92 -30.05 2.24
CA TYR A 38 -6.74 -29.93 3.47
C TYR A 38 -5.94 -29.68 4.74
N TYR A 39 -4.61 -29.79 4.70
CA TYR A 39 -3.82 -29.54 5.88
C TYR A 39 -3.68 -28.04 6.14
N VAL A 40 -4.46 -27.57 7.10
CA VAL A 40 -4.33 -26.22 7.65
C VAL A 40 -3.40 -26.28 8.84
N SER A 41 -2.19 -25.75 8.68
CA SER A 41 -1.21 -25.70 9.78
C SER A 41 -1.76 -24.93 10.99
N PRO A 42 -1.26 -25.17 12.21
CA PRO A 42 -1.62 -24.36 13.38
C PRO A 42 -1.40 -22.87 13.17
N GLN A 43 -0.34 -22.51 12.45
CA GLN A 43 0.00 -21.13 12.11
C GLN A 43 -1.05 -20.50 11.17
N MET A 44 -1.51 -21.23 10.16
CA MET A 44 -2.61 -20.77 9.29
C MET A 44 -3.91 -20.58 10.08
N LYS A 45 -4.21 -21.47 11.04
CA LYS A 45 -5.38 -21.34 11.92
C LYS A 45 -5.28 -20.06 12.76
N ASP A 46 -4.09 -19.74 13.28
CA ASP A 46 -3.88 -18.52 14.04
C ASP A 46 -4.09 -17.28 13.20
N CYS A 47 -3.54 -17.21 11.98
CA CYS A 47 -3.80 -16.12 11.04
C CYS A 47 -5.28 -15.96 10.71
N TYR A 48 -6.00 -17.08 10.54
CA TYR A 48 -7.45 -17.06 10.34
C TYR A 48 -8.18 -16.48 11.56
N GLN A 49 -7.82 -16.90 12.77
CA GLN A 49 -8.43 -16.38 14.00
C GLN A 49 -8.18 -14.88 14.17
N VAL A 50 -7.02 -14.39 13.75
CA VAL A 50 -6.73 -12.95 13.73
C VAL A 50 -7.71 -12.23 12.80
N ASP A 51 -7.91 -12.72 11.57
CA ASP A 51 -8.86 -12.13 10.63
C ASP A 51 -10.30 -12.14 11.17
N MET A 52 -10.74 -13.27 11.76
CA MET A 52 -12.10 -13.39 12.32
C MET A 52 -12.31 -12.45 13.51
N ARG A 53 -11.34 -12.31 14.40
CA ARG A 53 -11.42 -11.37 15.54
C ARG A 53 -11.37 -9.90 15.09
N LEU A 54 -10.78 -9.63 13.94
CA LEU A 54 -10.69 -8.27 13.40
C LEU A 54 -12.03 -7.78 12.83
N ILE A 55 -12.90 -8.69 12.34
CA ILE A 55 -14.17 -8.35 11.71
C ILE A 55 -15.05 -7.43 12.59
N PRO A 56 -15.31 -7.72 13.87
CA PRO A 56 -16.13 -6.84 14.71
C PRO A 56 -15.53 -5.44 14.86
N LEU A 57 -14.21 -5.32 14.98
CA LEU A 57 -13.51 -4.03 15.02
C LEU A 57 -13.72 -3.26 13.72
N LEU A 58 -13.49 -3.89 12.56
CA LEU A 58 -13.66 -3.26 11.25
C LEU A 58 -15.12 -2.83 11.02
N MET A 59 -16.08 -3.61 11.48
CA MET A 59 -17.50 -3.23 11.43
C MET A 59 -17.81 -1.99 12.30
N ARG A 60 -17.21 -1.88 13.50
CA ARG A 60 -17.35 -0.68 14.34
C ARG A 60 -16.77 0.54 13.65
N MET A 61 -15.54 0.42 13.13
CA MET A 61 -14.88 1.49 12.36
C MET A 61 -15.72 1.93 11.15
N SER A 62 -16.25 0.97 10.37
CA SER A 62 -17.10 1.26 9.21
C SER A 62 -18.40 1.97 9.56
N ARG A 63 -19.05 1.56 10.66
CA ARG A 63 -20.33 2.17 11.12
C ARG A 63 -20.12 3.55 11.73
N ARG A 64 -19.02 3.72 12.46
CA ARG A 64 -18.69 5.00 13.06
C ARG A 64 -18.40 6.06 12.01
N GLY A 65 -17.61 5.74 10.99
CA GLY A 65 -17.03 6.72 10.07
C GLY A 65 -16.11 7.72 10.77
N ILE A 66 -15.66 8.73 10.05
CA ILE A 66 -14.77 9.79 10.55
C ILE A 66 -15.47 11.12 10.34
N ALA A 67 -15.54 11.97 11.37
CA ALA A 67 -16.14 13.28 11.28
C ALA A 67 -15.42 14.17 10.26
N LEU A 68 -16.20 14.97 9.54
CA LEU A 68 -15.74 15.90 8.54
C LEU A 68 -15.88 17.33 9.07
N ARG A 69 -14.99 18.21 8.61
CA ARG A 69 -15.07 19.67 8.76
C ARG A 69 -15.72 20.25 7.50
N PRO A 70 -17.01 20.57 7.50
CA PRO A 70 -17.71 21.01 6.28
C PRO A 70 -17.09 22.26 5.64
N ASP A 71 -16.65 23.21 6.48
CA ASP A 71 -15.97 24.44 6.03
C ASP A 71 -14.66 24.13 5.29
N ARG A 72 -13.90 23.13 5.74
CA ARG A 72 -12.66 22.68 5.10
C ARG A 72 -12.94 21.94 3.81
N VAL A 73 -13.93 21.02 3.81
CA VAL A 73 -14.36 20.31 2.60
C VAL A 73 -14.77 21.31 1.53
N GLU A 74 -15.63 22.27 1.86
CA GLU A 74 -16.08 23.28 0.92
C GLU A 74 -14.94 24.19 0.42
N SER A 75 -14.05 24.63 1.32
CA SER A 75 -12.87 25.42 0.98
C SER A 75 -11.96 24.70 -0.01
N TRP A 76 -11.65 23.40 0.27
CA TRP A 76 -10.87 22.58 -0.64
C TRP A 76 -11.57 22.34 -1.96
N TYR A 77 -12.87 22.03 -1.95
CA TYR A 77 -13.66 21.82 -3.16
C TYR A 77 -13.64 23.05 -4.08
N ARG A 78 -13.89 24.26 -3.55
CA ARG A 78 -13.85 25.51 -4.31
C ARG A 78 -12.46 25.73 -4.94
N ARG A 79 -11.38 25.52 -4.19
CA ARG A 79 -10.00 25.68 -4.71
C ARG A 79 -9.70 24.66 -5.82
N VAL A 80 -10.02 23.41 -5.59
CA VAL A 80 -9.76 22.32 -6.55
C VAL A 80 -10.62 22.47 -7.78
N ARG A 81 -11.89 22.83 -7.65
CA ARG A 81 -12.79 23.12 -8.78
C ARG A 81 -12.23 24.23 -9.68
N LYS A 82 -11.73 25.32 -9.07
CA LYS A 82 -11.09 26.40 -9.83
C LYS A 82 -9.85 25.90 -10.60
N GLN A 83 -9.03 25.05 -10.01
CA GLN A 83 -7.87 24.48 -10.71
C GLN A 83 -8.30 23.58 -11.87
N VAL A 84 -9.30 22.73 -11.68
CA VAL A 84 -9.86 21.90 -12.75
C VAL A 84 -10.29 22.77 -13.92
N GLN A 85 -11.07 23.84 -13.65
CA GLN A 85 -11.55 24.77 -14.68
C GLN A 85 -10.40 25.43 -15.43
N VAL A 86 -9.35 25.89 -14.76
CA VAL A 86 -8.17 26.49 -15.42
C VAL A 86 -7.52 25.51 -16.40
N TYR A 87 -7.36 24.24 -16.00
CA TYR A 87 -6.76 23.26 -16.91
C TYR A 87 -7.71 22.83 -18.05
N GLU A 88 -9.01 22.80 -17.82
CA GLU A 88 -10.02 22.60 -18.86
C GLU A 88 -9.94 23.74 -19.91
N GLU A 89 -9.95 24.98 -19.48
CA GLU A 89 -9.83 26.14 -20.35
C GLU A 89 -8.54 26.15 -21.20
N ILE A 90 -7.41 25.69 -20.62
CA ILE A 90 -6.16 25.56 -21.40
C ILE A 90 -6.31 24.48 -22.47
N CYS A 91 -6.89 23.33 -22.15
CA CYS A 91 -7.09 22.25 -23.11
C CYS A 91 -8.12 22.59 -24.17
N GLU A 92 -9.18 23.28 -23.81
CA GLU A 92 -10.20 23.79 -24.78
C GLU A 92 -9.61 24.76 -25.82
N LYS A 93 -8.69 25.64 -25.41
CA LYS A 93 -7.94 26.50 -26.31
C LYS A 93 -7.07 25.76 -27.32
N GLU A 94 -6.59 24.57 -26.91
CA GLU A 94 -5.85 23.64 -27.76
C GLU A 94 -6.77 22.69 -28.55
N GLY A 95 -8.09 22.83 -28.42
CA GLY A 95 -9.11 22.14 -29.21
C GLY A 95 -9.47 20.74 -28.73
N PHE A 96 -9.30 20.41 -27.44
CA PHE A 96 -9.65 19.11 -26.91
C PHE A 96 -10.15 19.16 -25.47
N GLU A 97 -10.86 18.08 -25.07
CA GLU A 97 -11.30 17.84 -23.70
C GLU A 97 -10.28 16.93 -22.98
N PRO A 98 -9.69 17.37 -21.84
CA PRO A 98 -8.67 16.59 -21.12
C PRO A 98 -9.21 15.30 -20.48
N SER A 99 -10.53 15.16 -20.32
CA SER A 99 -11.21 13.93 -19.87
C SER A 99 -11.25 12.83 -20.93
N LYS A 100 -11.09 13.19 -22.22
CA LYS A 100 -11.18 12.28 -23.37
C LYS A 100 -9.79 11.77 -23.77
N ASN A 101 -9.39 10.61 -23.23
CA ASN A 101 -8.07 10.02 -23.50
C ASN A 101 -7.70 9.96 -24.99
N GLN A 102 -8.69 9.69 -25.87
CA GLN A 102 -8.46 9.63 -27.30
C GLN A 102 -8.08 11.01 -27.88
N GLN A 103 -8.78 12.08 -27.49
CA GLN A 103 -8.45 13.44 -27.91
C GLN A 103 -7.06 13.86 -27.39
N VAL A 104 -6.78 13.59 -26.11
CA VAL A 104 -5.44 13.80 -25.52
C VAL A 104 -4.35 13.12 -26.35
N GLY A 105 -4.55 11.84 -26.71
CA GLY A 105 -3.60 11.09 -27.51
C GLY A 105 -3.36 11.72 -28.89
N TYR A 106 -4.42 12.10 -29.60
CA TYR A 106 -4.31 12.73 -30.93
C TYR A 106 -3.62 14.08 -30.89
N VAL A 107 -4.00 14.95 -29.95
CA VAL A 107 -3.39 16.29 -29.82
C VAL A 107 -1.90 16.19 -29.49
N LEU A 108 -1.52 15.36 -28.52
CA LEU A 108 -0.12 15.17 -28.16
C LEU A 108 0.68 14.56 -29.33
N ALA A 109 0.13 13.60 -30.06
CA ALA A 109 0.79 13.03 -31.25
C ALA A 109 0.97 14.05 -32.36
N SER A 110 -0.04 14.92 -32.63
CA SER A 110 0.05 15.99 -33.63
C SER A 110 1.12 17.04 -33.34
N ARG A 111 1.53 17.14 -32.05
CA ARG A 111 2.63 17.99 -31.58
C ARG A 111 4.01 17.34 -31.72
N GLY A 112 4.08 16.15 -32.35
CA GLY A 112 5.32 15.43 -32.59
C GLY A 112 5.75 14.47 -31.47
N ASN A 113 4.88 14.25 -30.47
CA ASN A 113 5.18 13.29 -29.42
C ASN A 113 4.95 11.85 -29.90
N PHE A 114 5.86 10.94 -29.54
CA PHE A 114 5.64 9.52 -29.76
C PHE A 114 4.83 8.92 -28.59
N LEU A 115 3.64 8.38 -28.89
CA LEU A 115 2.82 7.66 -27.94
C LEU A 115 2.64 6.22 -28.41
N PRO A 116 2.91 5.22 -27.56
CA PRO A 116 2.65 3.83 -27.89
C PRO A 116 1.15 3.56 -28.00
N PHE A 117 0.77 2.48 -28.66
CA PHE A 117 -0.61 2.02 -28.66
C PHE A 117 -0.95 1.23 -27.38
N THR A 118 -2.22 1.24 -26.99
CA THR A 118 -2.74 0.34 -25.95
C THR A 118 -2.55 -1.13 -26.35
N LYS A 119 -2.62 -2.06 -25.39
CA LYS A 119 -2.50 -3.50 -25.69
C LYS A 119 -3.50 -4.01 -26.74
N SER A 120 -4.65 -3.37 -26.84
CA SER A 120 -5.65 -3.67 -27.88
C SER A 120 -5.28 -3.12 -29.27
N GLY A 121 -4.26 -2.29 -29.38
CA GLY A 121 -3.86 -1.61 -30.63
C GLY A 121 -4.82 -0.54 -31.14
N LYS A 122 -5.94 -0.27 -30.41
CA LYS A 122 -7.02 0.58 -30.90
C LYS A 122 -6.87 2.09 -30.57
N GLN A 123 -6.10 2.41 -29.56
CA GLN A 123 -5.94 3.79 -29.08
C GLN A 123 -4.50 4.07 -28.68
N LEU A 124 -4.11 5.34 -28.76
CA LEU A 124 -2.85 5.81 -28.21
C LEU A 124 -2.89 5.74 -26.68
N LYS A 125 -1.81 5.24 -26.09
CA LYS A 125 -1.67 5.11 -24.65
C LYS A 125 -1.37 6.47 -24.04
N THR A 126 -2.22 6.94 -23.14
CA THR A 126 -2.11 8.23 -22.47
C THR A 126 -2.16 8.12 -20.95
N ASP A 127 -1.75 6.95 -20.39
CA ASP A 127 -1.64 6.84 -18.94
C ASP A 127 -0.57 7.79 -18.38
N ASN A 128 -0.59 7.99 -17.08
CA ASN A 128 0.30 8.95 -16.45
C ASN A 128 1.77 8.64 -16.72
N GLU A 129 2.15 7.34 -16.74
CA GLU A 129 3.52 6.90 -17.01
C GLU A 129 4.00 7.36 -18.39
N VAL A 130 3.15 7.27 -19.42
CA VAL A 130 3.47 7.75 -20.77
C VAL A 130 3.58 9.26 -20.80
N LEU A 131 2.61 9.98 -20.20
CA LEU A 131 2.60 11.44 -20.22
C LEU A 131 3.74 12.05 -19.40
N GLU A 132 4.15 11.46 -18.28
CA GLU A 132 5.28 11.92 -17.47
C GLU A 132 6.62 11.85 -18.20
N ASN A 133 6.73 10.96 -19.19
CA ASN A 133 7.93 10.80 -20.01
C ASN A 133 7.96 11.70 -21.28
N LEU A 134 6.89 12.47 -21.52
CA LEU A 134 6.85 13.40 -22.61
C LEU A 134 7.45 14.75 -22.20
N ASN A 135 8.32 15.28 -23.06
CA ASN A 135 8.85 16.65 -22.89
C ASN A 135 7.90 17.67 -23.56
N ASP A 136 6.63 17.67 -23.14
CA ASP A 136 5.58 18.55 -23.68
C ASP A 136 4.83 19.24 -22.53
N PRO A 137 4.79 20.57 -22.49
CA PRO A 137 4.04 21.31 -21.46
C PRO A 137 2.56 20.92 -21.39
N LEU A 138 1.94 20.54 -22.51
CA LEU A 138 0.55 20.15 -22.53
C LEU A 138 0.31 18.79 -21.84
N ALA A 139 1.28 17.87 -21.90
CA ALA A 139 1.22 16.62 -21.12
C ALA A 139 1.19 16.92 -19.62
N VAL A 140 1.98 17.90 -19.16
CA VAL A 140 1.96 18.34 -17.75
C VAL A 140 0.60 18.93 -17.38
N VAL A 141 -0.02 19.74 -18.26
CA VAL A 141 -1.37 20.28 -18.05
C VAL A 141 -2.39 19.15 -17.87
N VAL A 142 -2.37 18.14 -18.73
CA VAL A 142 -3.26 16.97 -18.65
C VAL A 142 -3.04 16.19 -17.35
N LEU A 143 -1.81 16.00 -16.93
CA LEU A 143 -1.49 15.33 -15.66
C LEU A 143 -2.03 16.11 -14.46
N GLN A 144 -1.87 17.44 -14.46
CA GLN A 144 -2.43 18.30 -13.40
C GLN A 144 -3.97 18.26 -13.41
N TYR A 145 -4.60 18.37 -14.59
CA TYR A 145 -6.04 18.19 -14.71
C TYR A 145 -6.52 16.89 -14.07
N ARG A 146 -5.91 15.75 -14.41
CA ARG A 146 -6.27 14.43 -13.86
C ARG A 146 -6.10 14.38 -12.33
N LYS A 147 -5.02 14.94 -11.82
CA LYS A 147 -4.76 15.03 -10.38
C LYS A 147 -5.88 15.77 -9.66
N TYR A 148 -6.22 16.98 -10.13
CA TYR A 148 -7.24 17.80 -9.48
C TYR A 148 -8.66 17.29 -9.75
N SER A 149 -8.95 16.75 -10.92
CA SER A 149 -10.23 16.14 -11.26
C SER A 149 -10.51 14.92 -10.38
N LYS A 150 -9.50 14.06 -10.15
CA LYS A 150 -9.60 12.95 -9.20
C LYS A 150 -9.82 13.44 -7.78
N LEU A 151 -9.09 14.47 -7.36
CA LEU A 151 -9.22 15.04 -6.02
C LEU A 151 -10.63 15.60 -5.80
N LYS A 152 -11.17 16.30 -6.79
CA LYS A 152 -12.54 16.83 -6.80
C LYS A 152 -13.57 15.70 -6.71
N GLY A 153 -13.61 14.84 -7.73
CA GLY A 153 -14.72 13.90 -7.92
C GLY A 153 -14.64 12.64 -7.04
N THR A 154 -13.42 12.17 -6.70
CA THR A 154 -13.28 10.95 -5.90
C THR A 154 -13.36 11.21 -4.40
N TYR A 155 -12.88 12.38 -3.95
CA TYR A 155 -12.78 12.66 -2.52
C TYR A 155 -13.72 13.79 -2.07
N LEU A 156 -13.58 15.01 -2.61
CA LEU A 156 -14.23 16.18 -2.03
C LEU A 156 -15.72 16.28 -2.36
N GLU A 157 -16.12 16.05 -3.61
CA GLU A 157 -17.50 16.17 -4.04
C GLU A 157 -18.48 15.24 -3.31
N PRO A 158 -18.11 13.95 -3.03
CA PRO A 158 -18.94 13.06 -2.22
C PRO A 158 -19.09 13.46 -0.75
N TRP A 159 -18.28 14.40 -0.25
CA TRP A 159 -18.30 14.84 1.16
C TRP A 159 -18.94 16.22 1.38
N LEU A 160 -19.41 16.91 0.32
CA LEU A 160 -19.92 18.28 0.43
C LEU A 160 -21.12 18.41 1.38
N ASP A 161 -21.99 17.39 1.37
CA ASP A 161 -23.24 17.40 2.15
C ASP A 161 -23.22 16.32 3.26
N GLU A 162 -22.01 15.82 3.60
CA GLU A 162 -21.85 14.76 4.58
C GLU A 162 -21.22 15.30 5.87
N GLU A 163 -21.71 14.81 7.00
CA GLU A 163 -21.10 15.10 8.30
C GLU A 163 -19.96 14.13 8.64
N ARG A 164 -19.96 12.95 8.04
CA ARG A 164 -18.97 11.90 8.28
C ARG A 164 -18.59 11.19 6.97
N ALA A 165 -17.33 10.84 6.86
CA ALA A 165 -16.84 9.96 5.79
C ALA A 165 -16.88 8.51 6.26
N TYR A 166 -17.54 7.66 5.47
CA TYR A 166 -17.66 6.23 5.73
C TYR A 166 -16.82 5.44 4.73
N THR A 167 -16.33 4.28 5.17
CA THR A 167 -15.67 3.29 4.33
C THR A 167 -15.97 1.90 4.85
N ASN A 168 -15.88 0.91 3.97
CA ASN A 168 -15.94 -0.48 4.33
C ASN A 168 -14.54 -1.11 4.18
N PHE A 169 -14.26 -2.16 4.95
CA PHE A 169 -13.00 -2.88 4.90
C PHE A 169 -13.21 -4.30 4.38
N ARG A 170 -12.20 -4.83 3.72
CA ARG A 170 -12.13 -6.23 3.31
C ARG A 170 -10.74 -6.81 3.58
N LEU A 171 -10.72 -8.13 3.77
CA LEU A 171 -9.55 -8.93 4.20
C LEU A 171 -9.04 -9.85 3.09
N ASP A 172 -9.57 -9.74 1.86
CA ASP A 172 -9.41 -10.69 0.77
C ASP A 172 -8.23 -10.42 -0.19
N LEU A 173 -7.35 -9.53 0.17
CA LEU A 173 -6.16 -9.30 -0.66
C LEU A 173 -5.16 -10.46 -0.52
N SER A 174 -4.54 -10.85 -1.63
CA SER A 174 -3.51 -11.90 -1.67
C SER A 174 -2.33 -11.63 -0.72
N THR A 175 -2.06 -10.35 -0.42
CA THR A 175 -1.05 -9.91 0.54
C THR A 175 -1.55 -9.81 1.97
N ALA A 176 -2.77 -10.28 2.26
CA ALA A 176 -3.42 -10.17 3.57
C ALA A 176 -3.60 -8.74 4.11
N ARG A 177 -3.25 -7.70 3.34
CA ARG A 177 -3.48 -6.31 3.74
C ARG A 177 -4.98 -6.02 3.84
N LEU A 178 -5.35 -5.13 4.74
CA LEU A 178 -6.66 -4.52 4.71
C LEU A 178 -6.81 -3.65 3.46
N SER A 179 -8.00 -3.65 2.90
CA SER A 179 -8.35 -2.73 1.81
C SER A 179 -9.65 -2.05 2.12
N SER A 180 -9.68 -0.73 2.05
CA SER A 180 -10.91 0.04 2.15
C SER A 180 -11.59 0.18 0.78
N PHE A 181 -12.92 0.14 0.75
CA PHE A 181 -13.75 0.25 -0.45
C PHE A 181 -15.01 1.06 -0.17
N ASP A 182 -15.82 1.35 -1.18
CA ASP A 182 -16.98 2.26 -1.10
C ASP A 182 -16.60 3.68 -0.62
N ARG A 183 -15.53 4.21 -1.03
CA ARG A 183 -14.69 5.36 -0.69
C ARG A 183 -13.41 4.86 -0.05
N ASN A 184 -12.35 4.79 -0.86
CA ASN A 184 -11.06 4.30 -0.38
C ASN A 184 -10.39 5.36 0.52
N MET A 185 -10.56 5.19 1.82
CA MET A 185 -10.00 6.07 2.84
C MET A 185 -8.50 5.86 3.09
N GLN A 186 -7.94 4.74 2.65
CA GLN A 186 -6.50 4.45 2.80
C GLN A 186 -5.62 5.20 1.79
N ASN A 187 -6.22 5.79 0.74
CA ASN A 187 -5.49 6.51 -0.31
C ASN A 187 -5.77 8.03 -0.32
N ILE A 188 -6.20 8.60 0.81
CA ILE A 188 -6.47 10.04 0.91
C ILE A 188 -5.16 10.81 0.83
N PRO A 189 -5.04 11.74 -0.13
CA PRO A 189 -3.86 12.58 -0.25
C PRO A 189 -3.62 13.43 1.01
N VAL A 190 -2.36 13.47 1.46
CA VAL A 190 -1.97 14.20 2.68
C VAL A 190 -2.50 15.65 2.71
N PRO A 191 -2.47 16.44 1.63
CA PRO A 191 -2.93 17.85 1.68
C PRO A 191 -4.38 18.03 2.09
N ILE A 192 -5.27 17.04 1.85
CA ILE A 192 -6.69 17.16 2.19
C ILE A 192 -7.07 16.41 3.47
N ARG A 193 -6.12 15.86 4.21
CA ARG A 193 -6.39 15.18 5.48
C ARG A 193 -6.90 16.11 6.57
N ASP A 194 -6.72 17.41 6.41
CA ASP A 194 -7.23 18.45 7.31
C ASP A 194 -8.77 18.62 7.25
N VAL A 195 -9.44 17.93 6.32
CA VAL A 195 -10.92 17.87 6.29
C VAL A 195 -11.50 16.93 7.35
N PHE A 196 -10.66 16.06 7.95
CA PHE A 196 -11.09 15.15 9.00
C PHE A 196 -10.83 15.71 10.37
N GLU A 197 -11.73 15.47 11.30
CA GLU A 197 -11.55 15.84 12.70
C GLU A 197 -11.83 14.66 13.64
N PRO A 198 -11.15 14.64 14.79
CA PRO A 198 -11.45 13.65 15.83
C PRO A 198 -12.69 14.08 16.60
N ASP A 199 -13.57 13.14 16.95
CA ASP A 199 -14.73 13.40 17.82
C ASP A 199 -14.28 13.83 19.23
N SER A 200 -13.13 13.32 19.68
CA SER A 200 -12.52 13.67 20.98
C SER A 200 -11.75 15.00 21.00
N GLY A 201 -11.51 15.60 19.83
CA GLY A 201 -10.65 16.78 19.66
C GLY A 201 -9.17 16.47 19.46
N VAL A 202 -8.72 15.21 19.59
CA VAL A 202 -7.33 14.83 19.40
C VAL A 202 -7.20 13.47 18.68
N TRP A 203 -6.33 13.41 17.67
CA TRP A 203 -5.86 12.18 17.07
C TRP A 203 -4.64 11.65 17.79
N SER A 204 -4.56 10.35 18.00
CA SER A 204 -3.33 9.61 18.28
C SER A 204 -3.01 8.72 17.07
N MET A 205 -1.85 8.97 16.45
CA MET A 205 -1.40 8.32 15.21
C MET A 205 -0.18 7.46 15.51
N MET A 206 -0.33 6.15 15.49
CA MET A 206 0.77 5.19 15.62
C MET A 206 1.19 4.75 14.21
N ASP A 207 2.46 4.92 13.87
CA ASP A 207 3.04 4.62 12.55
C ASP A 207 4.28 3.74 12.74
N ASP A 208 4.27 2.53 12.20
CA ASP A 208 5.38 1.59 12.30
C ASP A 208 6.60 2.05 11.48
N ASN A 209 7.76 2.05 12.11
CA ASN A 209 8.99 2.49 11.47
C ASN A 209 9.56 1.44 10.51
N GLN A 210 9.41 1.65 9.21
CA GLN A 210 10.02 0.81 8.16
C GLN A 210 9.67 -0.69 8.29
N ILE A 211 8.42 -1.00 8.66
CA ILE A 211 8.00 -2.37 8.97
C ILE A 211 8.36 -3.36 7.85
N GLU A 212 8.13 -3.01 6.57
CA GLU A 212 8.44 -3.90 5.43
C GLU A 212 9.95 -4.14 5.27
N MET A 213 10.78 -3.11 5.48
CA MET A 213 12.25 -3.26 5.46
C MET A 213 12.75 -4.13 6.60
N ARG A 214 12.17 -4.02 7.78
CA ARG A 214 12.50 -4.87 8.95
C ARG A 214 12.09 -6.31 8.73
N VAL A 215 10.88 -6.53 8.20
CA VAL A 215 10.42 -7.86 7.78
C VAL A 215 11.35 -8.44 6.72
N PHE A 216 11.77 -7.64 5.74
CA PHE A 216 12.68 -8.08 4.69
C PHE A 216 14.04 -8.49 5.29
N ALA A 217 14.63 -7.68 6.16
CA ALA A 217 15.86 -8.01 6.87
C ALA A 217 15.74 -9.31 7.68
N TYR A 218 14.62 -9.49 8.38
CA TYR A 218 14.33 -10.70 9.14
C TYR A 218 14.19 -11.94 8.25
N VAL A 219 13.44 -11.84 7.15
CA VAL A 219 13.21 -12.98 6.24
C VAL A 219 14.48 -13.37 5.48
N THR A 220 15.28 -12.39 5.07
CA THR A 220 16.51 -12.64 4.31
C THR A 220 17.71 -13.01 5.21
N GLN A 221 17.64 -12.72 6.51
CA GLN A 221 18.73 -12.88 7.48
C GLN A 221 20.03 -12.15 7.06
N ASP A 222 19.91 -11.09 6.26
CA ASP A 222 21.08 -10.33 5.82
C ASP A 222 21.78 -9.64 6.99
N PRO A 223 23.06 -9.97 7.27
CA PRO A 223 23.76 -9.53 8.48
C PRO A 223 23.97 -8.02 8.52
N VAL A 224 24.10 -7.35 7.36
CA VAL A 224 24.28 -5.90 7.29
C VAL A 224 23.00 -5.20 7.67
N MET A 225 21.84 -5.68 7.17
CA MET A 225 20.54 -5.14 7.52
C MET A 225 20.21 -5.39 8.98
N LEU A 226 20.38 -6.62 9.46
CA LEU A 226 20.11 -6.99 10.85
C LEU A 226 20.97 -6.19 11.84
N LYS A 227 22.27 -6.04 11.52
CA LYS A 227 23.19 -5.21 12.31
C LYS A 227 22.76 -3.76 12.35
N ALA A 228 22.39 -3.16 11.22
CA ALA A 228 21.91 -1.78 11.17
C ALA A 228 20.71 -1.56 12.10
N TYR A 229 19.75 -2.49 12.11
CA TYR A 229 18.59 -2.39 13.00
C TYR A 229 18.92 -2.66 14.47
N ALA A 230 19.83 -3.59 14.77
CA ALA A 230 20.29 -3.88 16.14
C ALA A 230 21.03 -2.68 16.75
N ASP A 231 21.88 -2.01 15.95
CA ASP A 231 22.63 -0.83 16.37
C ASP A 231 21.79 0.46 16.37
N GLY A 232 20.51 0.41 15.98
CA GLY A 232 19.65 1.58 15.83
C GLY A 232 20.05 2.51 14.67
N SER A 233 20.86 2.02 13.73
CA SER A 233 21.33 2.77 12.56
C SER A 233 20.24 2.92 11.50
N ASP A 234 20.30 4.01 10.72
CA ASP A 234 19.40 4.21 9.59
C ASP A 234 19.86 3.39 8.38
N ILE A 235 19.08 2.36 8.01
CA ILE A 235 19.38 1.52 6.85
C ILE A 235 19.46 2.32 5.53
N HIS A 236 18.73 3.43 5.42
CA HIS A 236 18.81 4.29 4.24
C HIS A 236 20.11 5.09 4.21
N ALA A 237 20.66 5.43 5.38
CA ALA A 237 22.00 6.03 5.47
C ALA A 237 23.09 5.02 5.10
N THR A 238 22.95 3.76 5.53
CA THR A 238 23.87 2.67 5.11
C THR A 238 23.87 2.53 3.58
N THR A 239 22.71 2.48 2.95
CA THR A 239 22.57 2.44 1.49
C THR A 239 23.10 3.71 0.84
N GLN A 240 22.84 4.88 1.43
CA GLN A 240 23.40 6.15 0.94
C GLN A 240 24.93 6.12 0.88
N MET A 241 25.58 5.66 1.93
CA MET A 241 27.04 5.54 1.96
C MET A 241 27.57 4.57 0.89
N ALA A 242 26.87 3.47 0.66
CA ALA A 242 27.24 2.49 -0.34
C ALA A 242 27.09 3.02 -1.77
N LEU A 243 25.97 3.67 -2.09
CA LEU A 243 25.67 4.17 -3.44
C LEU A 243 26.34 5.51 -3.76
N TRP A 244 26.50 6.39 -2.76
CA TRP A 244 27.12 7.72 -2.88
C TRP A 244 28.22 7.91 -1.84
N PRO A 245 29.36 7.22 -1.98
CA PRO A 245 30.47 7.32 -1.03
C PRO A 245 30.94 8.77 -0.84
N GLY A 246 31.05 9.19 0.43
CA GLY A 246 31.49 10.55 0.77
C GLY A 246 30.39 11.61 0.69
N SER A 247 29.14 11.24 0.39
CA SER A 247 28.03 12.19 0.47
C SER A 247 27.72 12.56 1.93
N ASP A 248 27.25 13.80 2.13
CA ASP A 248 26.72 14.22 3.43
C ASP A 248 25.46 13.43 3.79
N LEU A 249 25.46 12.72 4.92
CA LEU A 249 24.34 11.93 5.41
C LEU A 249 23.10 12.79 5.75
N ASN A 250 23.28 14.08 5.99
CA ASN A 250 22.20 15.04 6.20
C ASN A 250 21.59 15.56 4.89
N ASN A 251 22.12 15.13 3.73
CA ASN A 251 21.55 15.52 2.45
C ASN A 251 20.23 14.78 2.18
N GLU A 252 19.12 15.41 2.49
CA GLU A 252 17.77 14.85 2.36
C GLU A 252 17.43 14.42 0.93
N VAL A 253 17.99 15.05 -0.10
CA VAL A 253 17.77 14.67 -1.50
C VAL A 253 18.41 13.31 -1.79
N ILE A 254 19.65 13.10 -1.38
CA ILE A 254 20.36 11.83 -1.58
C ILE A 254 19.75 10.76 -0.70
N ARG A 255 19.42 11.08 0.55
CA ARG A 255 18.76 10.17 1.48
C ARG A 255 17.41 9.69 0.93
N THR A 256 16.61 10.60 0.36
CA THR A 256 15.34 10.25 -0.29
C THR A 256 15.56 9.32 -1.48
N LYS A 257 16.60 9.53 -2.28
CA LYS A 257 16.95 8.62 -3.38
C LYS A 257 17.38 7.23 -2.85
N ALA A 258 18.20 7.18 -1.81
CA ALA A 258 18.58 5.92 -1.16
C ALA A 258 17.37 5.17 -0.61
N LYS A 259 16.45 5.87 0.04
CA LYS A 259 15.16 5.31 0.48
C LYS A 259 14.35 4.75 -0.68
N THR A 260 14.19 5.52 -1.75
CA THR A 260 13.49 5.09 -2.97
C THR A 260 14.15 3.85 -3.58
N PHE A 261 15.48 3.83 -3.59
CA PHE A 261 16.25 2.70 -4.10
C PHE A 261 16.01 1.44 -3.25
N ASN A 262 16.13 1.53 -1.93
CA ASN A 262 15.84 0.42 -1.02
C ASN A 262 14.44 -0.15 -1.23
N PHE A 263 13.41 0.71 -1.25
CA PHE A 263 12.04 0.23 -1.46
C PHE A 263 11.84 -0.41 -2.84
N ALA A 264 12.46 0.11 -3.87
CA ALA A 264 12.38 -0.49 -5.20
C ALA A 264 13.06 -1.87 -5.24
N GLU A 265 14.25 -2.00 -4.61
CA GLU A 265 15.00 -3.26 -4.57
C GLU A 265 14.27 -4.34 -3.77
N ILE A 266 13.76 -4.05 -2.57
CA ILE A 266 13.01 -5.06 -1.78
C ILE A 266 11.74 -5.53 -2.50
N PHE A 267 11.23 -4.75 -3.46
CA PHE A 267 10.13 -5.13 -4.33
C PHE A 267 10.58 -5.71 -5.68
N TYR A 268 11.85 -6.09 -5.78
CA TYR A 268 12.43 -6.73 -6.96
C TYR A 268 12.22 -5.94 -8.24
N ALA A 269 12.39 -4.62 -8.15
CA ALA A 269 12.23 -3.71 -9.28
C ALA A 269 13.34 -3.91 -10.33
N ILE A 270 13.00 -3.69 -11.58
CA ILE A 270 13.99 -3.65 -12.66
C ILE A 270 14.65 -2.28 -12.75
N VAL A 271 15.84 -2.23 -13.33
CA VAL A 271 16.63 -1.01 -13.56
C VAL A 271 15.79 0.13 -14.17
N LYS A 272 14.93 -0.16 -15.12
CA LYS A 272 14.02 0.83 -15.70
C LYS A 272 13.05 1.43 -14.67
N THR A 273 12.57 0.64 -13.73
CA THR A 273 11.71 1.10 -12.63
C THR A 273 12.50 1.95 -11.63
N LEU A 274 13.73 1.53 -11.30
CA LEU A 274 14.66 2.31 -10.48
C LEU A 274 14.94 3.69 -11.11
N SER A 275 15.26 3.72 -12.41
CA SER A 275 15.50 4.96 -13.15
C SER A 275 14.30 5.92 -13.06
N ARG A 276 13.11 5.41 -13.29
CA ARG A 276 11.88 6.21 -13.20
C ARG A 276 11.62 6.78 -11.81
N HIS A 277 11.79 5.98 -10.77
CA HIS A 277 11.50 6.41 -9.40
C HIS A 277 12.57 7.35 -8.83
N THR A 278 13.81 7.18 -9.22
CA THR A 278 14.94 7.98 -8.70
C THR A 278 15.27 9.20 -9.57
N GLY A 279 14.76 9.23 -10.81
CA GLY A 279 15.15 10.22 -11.82
C GLY A 279 16.60 10.11 -12.30
N LEU A 280 17.27 8.98 -12.04
CA LEU A 280 18.65 8.74 -12.46
C LEU A 280 18.67 7.98 -13.79
N PRO A 281 19.71 8.17 -14.64
CA PRO A 281 19.88 7.40 -15.86
C PRO A 281 19.95 5.89 -15.60
N GLU A 282 19.38 5.07 -16.51
CA GLU A 282 19.36 3.61 -16.39
C GLU A 282 20.75 3.01 -16.17
N ALA A 283 21.77 3.52 -16.86
CA ALA A 283 23.15 3.05 -16.68
C ALA A 283 23.68 3.31 -15.25
N VAL A 284 23.29 4.41 -14.62
CA VAL A 284 23.63 4.71 -13.23
C VAL A 284 22.87 3.78 -12.29
N CYS A 285 21.59 3.58 -12.54
CA CYS A 285 20.76 2.66 -11.75
C CYS A 285 21.27 1.23 -11.85
N ALA A 286 21.68 0.75 -13.02
CA ALA A 286 22.27 -0.57 -13.20
C ALA A 286 23.55 -0.77 -12.36
N ARG A 287 24.42 0.26 -12.30
CA ARG A 287 25.61 0.20 -11.44
C ARG A 287 25.23 0.18 -9.96
N TYR A 288 24.26 1.00 -9.55
CA TYR A 288 23.81 1.08 -8.15
C TYR A 288 23.08 -0.18 -7.70
N ASP A 289 22.31 -0.82 -8.59
CA ASP A 289 21.69 -2.13 -8.36
C ASP A 289 22.77 -3.18 -8.00
N GLN A 290 23.89 -3.23 -8.73
CA GLN A 290 25.00 -4.13 -8.41
C GLN A 290 25.67 -3.78 -7.06
N VAL A 291 25.85 -2.49 -6.76
CA VAL A 291 26.40 -2.06 -5.47
C VAL A 291 25.46 -2.45 -4.33
N TRP A 292 24.14 -2.25 -4.50
CA TRP A 292 23.15 -2.63 -3.51
C TRP A 292 23.17 -4.14 -3.23
N LYS A 293 23.20 -4.95 -4.28
CA LYS A 293 23.30 -6.42 -4.19
C LYS A 293 24.59 -6.89 -3.52
N GLY A 294 25.68 -6.18 -3.76
CA GLY A 294 26.96 -6.43 -3.07
C GLY A 294 26.98 -5.95 -1.61
N THR A 295 26.18 -4.95 -1.27
CA THR A 295 26.03 -4.45 0.11
C THR A 295 25.17 -5.38 0.95
N TYR A 296 24.13 -5.99 0.34
CA TYR A 296 23.17 -6.89 0.98
C TYR A 296 23.15 -8.25 0.27
N PRO A 297 24.23 -9.05 0.38
CA PRO A 297 24.40 -10.25 -0.42
C PRO A 297 23.39 -11.36 -0.08
N ASP A 298 23.06 -11.54 1.21
CA ASP A 298 22.12 -12.60 1.63
C ASP A 298 20.68 -12.24 1.23
N ALA A 299 20.34 -10.94 1.27
CA ALA A 299 19.09 -10.46 0.73
C ALA A 299 18.96 -10.73 -0.78
N HIS A 300 20.02 -10.50 -1.54
CA HIS A 300 20.05 -10.79 -2.97
C HIS A 300 19.95 -12.31 -3.25
N ILE A 301 20.69 -13.14 -2.52
CA ILE A 301 20.61 -14.62 -2.64
C ILE A 301 19.19 -15.10 -2.34
N TRP A 302 18.56 -14.59 -1.28
CA TRP A 302 17.17 -14.93 -0.97
C TRP A 302 16.21 -14.54 -2.11
N MET A 303 16.37 -13.37 -2.71
CA MET A 303 15.53 -12.97 -3.85
C MET A 303 15.73 -13.87 -5.06
N LEU A 304 16.98 -14.29 -5.35
CA LEU A 304 17.27 -15.23 -6.42
C LEU A 304 16.65 -16.61 -6.18
N SER A 305 16.63 -17.09 -4.94
CA SER A 305 15.99 -18.37 -4.60
C SER A 305 14.50 -18.39 -4.95
N LYS A 306 13.84 -17.22 -5.00
CA LYS A 306 12.44 -17.08 -5.39
C LYS A 306 12.18 -17.30 -6.88
N GLU A 307 13.20 -17.25 -7.71
CA GLU A 307 13.10 -17.60 -9.14
C GLU A 307 12.95 -19.11 -9.36
N GLU A 308 13.52 -19.91 -8.46
CA GLU A 308 13.54 -21.38 -8.54
C GLU A 308 12.34 -22.04 -7.85
N GLU A 309 11.58 -21.28 -7.03
CA GLU A 309 10.40 -21.81 -6.35
C GLU A 309 9.29 -22.16 -7.35
N ASP A 310 8.71 -23.36 -7.22
CA ASP A 310 7.61 -23.86 -8.08
C ASP A 310 6.32 -24.11 -7.29
N THR A 311 6.10 -23.40 -6.21
CA THR A 311 4.86 -23.47 -5.43
C THR A 311 3.83 -22.45 -5.94
N PRO A 312 2.52 -22.77 -5.94
CA PRO A 312 1.46 -21.83 -6.31
C PRO A 312 1.15 -20.80 -5.21
N TRP A 313 1.88 -20.82 -4.11
CA TRP A 313 1.77 -19.89 -2.99
C TRP A 313 3.15 -19.53 -2.45
N THR A 314 3.18 -18.52 -1.61
CA THR A 314 4.32 -18.19 -0.76
C THR A 314 3.84 -17.98 0.67
N GLU A 315 4.70 -18.11 1.65
CA GLU A 315 4.33 -18.01 3.07
C GLU A 315 4.93 -16.76 3.70
N ASN A 316 4.19 -16.16 4.63
CA ASN A 316 4.70 -15.09 5.48
C ASN A 316 5.31 -15.66 6.78
N ILE A 317 5.89 -14.79 7.61
CA ILE A 317 6.55 -15.20 8.88
C ILE A 317 5.60 -15.82 9.92
N TYR A 318 4.29 -15.71 9.71
CA TYR A 318 3.26 -16.33 10.56
C TYR A 318 2.65 -17.58 9.92
N GLY A 319 3.22 -18.09 8.82
CA GLY A 319 2.75 -19.30 8.14
C GLY A 319 1.46 -19.09 7.32
N ARG A 320 1.05 -17.83 7.06
CA ARG A 320 -0.05 -17.57 6.14
C ARG A 320 0.41 -17.83 4.72
N ARG A 321 -0.33 -18.66 3.99
CA ARG A 321 -0.12 -18.87 2.56
C ARG A 321 -0.79 -17.76 1.74
N CYS A 322 0.00 -17.12 0.93
CA CYS A 322 -0.42 -16.08 -0.02
C CYS A 322 -0.41 -16.67 -1.42
N ARG A 323 -1.59 -16.85 -2.01
CA ARG A 323 -1.73 -17.43 -3.35
C ARG A 323 -1.09 -16.51 -4.39
N LEU A 324 -0.28 -17.10 -5.27
CA LEU A 324 0.30 -16.42 -6.41
C LEU A 324 -0.72 -16.24 -7.54
N PRO A 325 -0.56 -15.21 -8.38
CA PRO A 325 -1.38 -15.05 -9.58
C PRO A 325 -1.22 -16.24 -10.54
N ASP A 326 -2.25 -16.48 -11.33
CA ASP A 326 -2.26 -17.54 -12.34
C ASP A 326 -1.13 -17.33 -13.36
N ILE A 327 -0.18 -18.27 -13.42
CA ILE A 327 0.99 -18.24 -14.32
C ILE A 327 0.59 -18.22 -15.82
N THR A 328 -0.61 -18.68 -16.17
CA THR A 328 -1.10 -18.63 -17.54
C THR A 328 -1.51 -17.24 -18.00
N ARG A 329 -1.77 -16.34 -17.04
CA ARG A 329 -2.25 -14.97 -17.27
C ARG A 329 -1.19 -13.90 -17.06
N PHE A 330 -0.13 -14.23 -16.33
CA PHE A 330 0.92 -13.29 -15.94
C PHE A 330 2.29 -13.78 -16.39
N SER A 331 3.21 -12.85 -16.62
CA SER A 331 4.58 -13.22 -17.00
C SER A 331 5.32 -13.91 -15.85
N PRO A 332 6.28 -14.81 -16.14
CA PRO A 332 7.11 -15.45 -15.11
C PRO A 332 7.75 -14.42 -14.17
N LYS A 333 8.24 -13.30 -14.70
CA LYS A 333 8.80 -12.22 -13.91
C LYS A 333 7.80 -11.63 -12.92
N HIS A 334 6.52 -11.47 -13.29
CA HIS A 334 5.49 -10.99 -12.38
C HIS A 334 5.27 -11.97 -11.23
N ILE A 335 5.30 -13.27 -11.51
CA ILE A 335 5.18 -14.31 -10.47
C ILE A 335 6.34 -14.25 -9.49
N VAL A 336 7.58 -14.12 -9.98
CA VAL A 336 8.77 -13.94 -9.12
C VAL A 336 8.63 -12.68 -8.26
N ASN A 337 8.21 -11.57 -8.85
CA ASN A 337 7.94 -10.35 -8.06
C ASN A 337 6.92 -10.61 -6.94
N CYS A 338 5.87 -11.37 -7.20
CA CYS A 338 4.89 -11.73 -6.18
C CYS A 338 5.50 -12.65 -5.11
N ARG A 339 6.36 -13.60 -5.48
CA ARG A 339 7.07 -14.48 -4.54
C ARG A 339 7.99 -13.71 -3.58
N VAL A 340 8.62 -12.65 -4.06
CA VAL A 340 9.44 -11.76 -3.24
C VAL A 340 8.56 -10.86 -2.37
N ASN A 341 7.53 -10.25 -2.94
CA ASN A 341 6.74 -9.20 -2.29
C ASN A 341 5.72 -9.71 -1.28
N TYR A 342 5.01 -10.81 -1.60
CA TYR A 342 3.89 -11.26 -0.77
C TYR A 342 4.31 -11.68 0.64
N PRO A 343 5.42 -12.42 0.86
CA PRO A 343 5.89 -12.73 2.22
C PRO A 343 6.13 -11.48 3.05
N ILE A 344 6.73 -10.45 2.46
CA ILE A 344 7.08 -9.21 3.14
C ILE A 344 5.83 -8.42 3.49
N GLN A 345 4.99 -8.15 2.49
CA GLN A 345 3.77 -7.35 2.67
C GLN A 345 2.77 -8.03 3.60
N SER A 346 2.60 -9.36 3.46
CA SER A 346 1.65 -10.09 4.32
C SER A 346 2.15 -10.24 5.75
N SER A 347 3.47 -10.34 5.97
CA SER A 347 4.04 -10.32 7.33
C SER A 347 3.80 -8.98 8.01
N ALA A 348 4.08 -7.89 7.33
CA ALA A 348 3.79 -6.54 7.82
C ALA A 348 2.30 -6.37 8.13
N ALA A 349 1.41 -6.82 7.22
CA ALA A 349 -0.03 -6.77 7.44
C ALA A 349 -0.48 -7.59 8.65
N GLU A 350 0.11 -8.77 8.90
CA GLU A 350 -0.18 -9.58 10.08
C GLU A 350 0.24 -8.89 11.38
N ILE A 351 1.38 -8.22 11.39
CA ILE A 351 1.83 -7.44 12.56
C ILE A 351 0.81 -6.34 12.85
N VAL A 352 0.47 -5.51 11.85
CA VAL A 352 -0.50 -4.41 12.02
C VAL A 352 -1.86 -4.92 12.48
N LYS A 353 -2.38 -6.02 11.93
CA LYS A 353 -3.64 -6.64 12.37
C LYS A 353 -3.61 -7.04 13.85
N ARG A 354 -2.50 -7.61 14.31
CA ARG A 354 -2.32 -8.01 15.71
C ARG A 354 -2.19 -6.79 16.62
N GLN A 355 -1.50 -5.73 16.18
CA GLN A 355 -1.47 -4.43 16.87
C GLN A 355 -2.89 -3.86 16.99
N MET A 356 -3.68 -3.86 15.91
CA MET A 356 -5.09 -3.41 15.94
C MET A 356 -5.91 -4.18 16.98
N LEU A 357 -5.78 -5.52 17.04
CA LEU A 357 -6.48 -6.34 18.03
C LEU A 357 -5.99 -6.07 19.46
N TRP A 358 -4.71 -5.77 19.64
CA TRP A 358 -4.18 -5.39 20.93
C TRP A 358 -4.71 -4.02 21.37
N CYS A 359 -4.69 -3.04 20.47
CA CYS A 359 -5.29 -1.73 20.71
C CYS A 359 -6.78 -1.83 21.07
N ASP A 360 -7.54 -2.73 20.41
CA ASP A 360 -8.96 -2.98 20.71
C ASP A 360 -9.16 -3.52 22.13
N ARG A 361 -8.30 -4.43 22.60
CA ARG A 361 -8.33 -4.93 23.99
C ARG A 361 -8.02 -3.85 25.03
N LEU A 362 -7.24 -2.85 24.65
CA LEU A 362 -6.91 -1.70 25.50
C LEU A 362 -7.97 -0.60 25.41
N ASN A 363 -9.08 -0.83 24.69
CA ASN A 363 -10.13 0.14 24.42
C ASN A 363 -9.61 1.43 23.74
N ILE A 364 -8.58 1.31 22.91
CA ILE A 364 -8.12 2.39 22.03
C ILE A 364 -9.11 2.48 20.88
N ASP A 365 -9.76 3.64 20.76
CA ASP A 365 -10.81 3.87 19.75
C ASP A 365 -10.22 4.13 18.38
N GLN A 366 -10.08 3.08 17.58
CA GLN A 366 -9.48 3.10 16.25
C GLN A 366 -10.48 3.63 15.23
N ALA A 367 -10.13 4.73 14.56
CA ALA A 367 -10.95 5.36 13.52
C ALA A 367 -10.61 4.83 12.12
N LEU A 368 -9.34 4.61 11.82
CA LEU A 368 -8.87 4.18 10.51
C LEU A 368 -7.53 3.44 10.64
N GLN A 369 -7.29 2.52 9.71
CA GLN A 369 -5.99 1.91 9.47
C GLN A 369 -5.53 2.28 8.05
N VAL A 370 -4.30 2.79 7.91
CA VAL A 370 -3.74 3.23 6.62
C VAL A 370 -2.34 2.67 6.49
N HIS A 371 -2.16 1.61 5.69
CA HIS A 371 -0.89 0.92 5.47
C HIS A 371 -0.27 0.38 6.76
N ASP A 372 0.66 1.11 7.35
CA ASP A 372 1.39 0.84 8.59
C ASP A 372 0.98 1.80 9.73
N GLU A 373 -0.03 2.66 9.50
CA GLU A 373 -0.55 3.64 10.46
C GLU A 373 -1.87 3.17 11.07
N ILE A 374 -2.01 3.27 12.38
CA ILE A 374 -3.28 3.18 13.13
C ILE A 374 -3.65 4.57 13.59
N LEU A 375 -4.78 5.08 13.10
CA LEU A 375 -5.37 6.35 13.49
C LEU A 375 -6.43 6.12 14.57
N ALA A 376 -6.19 6.61 15.76
CA ALA A 376 -7.10 6.50 16.91
C ALA A 376 -7.65 7.86 17.31
N ASP A 377 -8.93 7.89 17.70
CA ASP A 377 -9.64 9.08 18.12
C ASP A 377 -9.63 9.17 19.65
N GLY A 378 -8.74 9.95 20.18
CA GLY A 378 -8.48 10.12 21.62
C GLY A 378 -7.01 10.39 21.88
N ASP A 379 -6.73 10.78 23.11
CA ASP A 379 -5.37 10.94 23.64
C ASP A 379 -4.91 9.62 24.25
N TYR A 380 -4.23 8.80 23.44
CA TYR A 380 -3.78 7.47 23.84
C TYR A 380 -2.27 7.36 23.86
N ASP A 381 -1.76 6.64 24.86
CA ASP A 381 -0.40 6.14 24.88
C ASP A 381 -0.41 4.68 24.42
N PHE A 382 0.41 4.39 23.42
CA PHE A 382 0.55 3.06 22.87
C PHE A 382 1.67 2.32 23.63
N PRO A 383 1.40 1.14 24.20
CA PRO A 383 2.40 0.40 24.96
C PRO A 383 3.52 -0.13 24.06
N GLU A 384 4.75 -0.17 24.59
CA GLU A 384 5.95 -0.62 23.88
C GLU A 384 5.84 -2.07 23.39
N GLU A 385 5.02 -2.88 24.04
CA GLU A 385 4.74 -4.27 23.66
C GLU A 385 4.19 -4.38 22.23
N LEU A 386 3.57 -3.34 21.69
CA LEU A 386 3.14 -3.30 20.30
C LEU A 386 4.31 -3.36 19.30
N ALA A 387 5.51 -2.97 19.72
CA ALA A 387 6.71 -3.13 18.91
C ALA A 387 7.25 -4.59 18.90
N HIS A 388 6.71 -5.46 19.75
CA HIS A 388 7.15 -6.84 19.94
C HIS A 388 6.05 -7.86 19.62
N ILE A 389 5.19 -7.57 18.64
CA ILE A 389 4.11 -8.46 18.18
C ILE A 389 4.66 -9.80 17.68
N HIS A 390 5.79 -9.79 17.01
CA HIS A 390 6.53 -11.00 16.66
C HIS A 390 7.68 -11.18 17.67
N PRO A 391 7.88 -12.40 18.24
CA PRO A 391 8.84 -12.61 19.33
C PRO A 391 10.30 -12.30 18.96
N GLU A 392 10.65 -12.46 17.67
CA GLU A 392 12.03 -12.31 17.18
C GLU A 392 12.22 -11.06 16.29
N LEU A 393 11.15 -10.31 16.00
CA LEU A 393 11.20 -9.15 15.12
C LEU A 393 10.69 -7.91 15.86
N HIS A 394 11.60 -7.00 16.16
CA HIS A 394 11.26 -5.69 16.72
C HIS A 394 10.81 -4.73 15.63
N THR A 395 9.57 -4.24 15.74
CA THR A 395 8.94 -3.28 14.83
C THR A 395 8.57 -2.01 15.60
N PRO A 396 9.53 -1.12 15.90
CA PRO A 396 9.27 0.09 16.64
C PRO A 396 8.35 1.04 15.85
N PHE A 397 7.57 1.80 16.57
CA PHE A 397 6.63 2.76 16.01
C PHE A 397 6.89 4.16 16.54
N LYS A 398 6.29 5.15 15.88
CA LYS A 398 6.22 6.54 16.32
C LYS A 398 4.79 6.91 16.61
N VAL A 399 4.59 7.72 17.64
CA VAL A 399 3.27 8.26 17.96
C VAL A 399 3.30 9.77 17.75
N LYS A 400 2.32 10.27 17.01
CA LYS A 400 2.03 11.69 16.89
C LYS A 400 0.65 11.96 17.46
N LYS A 401 0.50 13.08 18.17
CA LYS A 401 -0.80 13.49 18.71
C LYS A 401 -1.12 14.90 18.23
N GLY A 402 -2.41 15.19 18.01
CA GLY A 402 -2.84 16.51 17.61
C GLY A 402 -4.24 16.57 17.02
N PRO A 403 -4.76 17.78 16.78
CA PRO A 403 -6.13 17.96 16.25
C PRO A 403 -6.25 17.66 14.75
N ASN A 404 -5.15 17.45 14.05
CA ASN A 404 -5.13 17.19 12.62
C ASN A 404 -4.44 15.85 12.31
N TRP A 405 -5.00 15.12 11.35
CA TRP A 405 -4.36 13.93 10.82
C TRP A 405 -3.18 14.34 9.92
N VAL A 406 -1.97 14.27 10.45
CA VAL A 406 -0.72 14.66 9.79
C VAL A 406 0.19 13.45 9.63
N LYS A 407 0.99 13.47 8.55
CA LYS A 407 1.98 12.41 8.30
C LYS A 407 3.38 12.86 8.74
#